data_9bd3abfced851cffc4ca678bae4d7c35
#
_entry.id   9bd3abfced851cffc4ca678bae4d7c35
#
_cell.length_a   1.000
_cell.length_b   1.000
_cell.length_c   1.000
_cell.angle_alpha   90.00
_cell.angle_beta   90.00
_cell.angle_gamma   90.00
#
_symmetry.space_group_name_H-M   'P 1'
#
loop_
_entity.id
_entity.type
_entity.pdbx_description
1 polymer ?
#
loop_
_entity_poly.entity_id
_entity_poly.type
_entity_poly.pdbx_seq_one_letter_code
_entity_poly.pdbx_strand_id
1 'polypeptide(L)'
;FNTQQAMELLAELKAKQLDVEDEVHNTFKPKLVDDKLVTPYVKKDGELSKRGLTDEEYHNCIETQSVEPFMRQKLVDFNLGSRKQIGEYLIDFGWKPVKFTPTGQPIVDEGTLKKIEHIREAKLIADFLLYQKRIAQVTSWIDELKGDRVHGSVIPNGTITGRMTHRNPNMA
;
A
#
# COMPACT_ATOMS: atom_id res chain seq x y z
N PHE A 1 12.47 12.09 -29.50
CA PHE A 1 11.55 11.35 -28.62
C PHE A 1 10.22 11.15 -29.34
N ASN A 2 9.71 9.92 -29.41
CA ASN A 2 8.42 9.66 -30.05
C ASN A 2 7.29 9.82 -29.02
N THR A 3 6.71 11.01 -28.97
CA THR A 3 5.66 11.37 -28.00
C THR A 3 4.39 10.55 -28.18
N GLN A 4 4.01 10.27 -29.44
CA GLN A 4 2.81 9.48 -29.74
C GLN A 4 2.95 8.06 -29.18
N GLN A 5 4.04 7.38 -29.48
CA GLN A 5 4.29 6.03 -28.95
C GLN A 5 4.41 6.02 -27.41
N ALA A 6 4.97 7.07 -26.82
CA ALA A 6 5.03 7.18 -25.37
C ALA A 6 3.64 7.34 -24.73
N MET A 7 2.74 8.10 -25.35
CA MET A 7 1.35 8.26 -24.88
C MET A 7 0.55 6.96 -25.05
N GLU A 8 0.73 6.26 -26.17
CA GLU A 8 0.10 4.96 -26.42
C GLU A 8 0.56 3.92 -25.38
N LEU A 9 1.87 3.84 -25.13
CA LEU A 9 2.43 2.98 -24.09
C LEU A 9 1.90 3.36 -22.69
N LEU A 10 1.80 4.65 -22.38
CA LEU A 10 1.27 5.11 -21.10
C LEU A 10 -0.19 4.70 -20.92
N ALA A 11 -1.01 4.81 -21.97
CA ALA A 11 -2.41 4.38 -21.93
C ALA A 11 -2.52 2.86 -21.73
N GLU A 12 -1.70 2.06 -22.43
CA GLU A 12 -1.66 0.61 -22.27
C GLU A 12 -1.24 0.19 -20.86
N LEU A 13 -0.19 0.82 -20.32
CA LEU A 13 0.28 0.52 -18.95
C LEU A 13 -0.76 0.86 -17.89
N LYS A 14 -1.48 1.99 -18.06
CA LYS A 14 -2.57 2.38 -17.15
C LYS A 14 -3.74 1.40 -17.21
N ALA A 15 -4.12 0.94 -18.41
CA ALA A 15 -5.17 -0.07 -18.56
C ALA A 15 -4.79 -1.37 -17.83
N LYS A 16 -3.58 -1.88 -18.07
CA LYS A 16 -3.07 -3.07 -17.37
C LYS A 16 -2.98 -2.89 -15.85
N GLN A 17 -2.64 -1.68 -15.39
CA GLN A 17 -2.60 -1.39 -13.95
C GLN A 17 -4.00 -1.45 -13.34
N LEU A 18 -5.02 -0.90 -14.00
CA LEU A 18 -6.41 -0.96 -13.54
C LEU A 18 -6.92 -2.39 -13.47
N ASP A 19 -6.67 -3.20 -14.51
CA ASP A 19 -7.08 -4.61 -14.51
C ASP A 19 -6.49 -5.38 -13.32
N VAL A 20 -5.21 -5.15 -13.02
CA VAL A 20 -4.54 -5.79 -11.87
C VAL A 20 -5.06 -5.22 -10.55
N GLU A 21 -5.35 -3.93 -10.47
CA GLU A 21 -5.90 -3.28 -9.26
C GLU A 21 -7.28 -3.86 -8.92
N ASP A 22 -8.13 -4.05 -9.91
CA ASP A 22 -9.44 -4.69 -9.74
C ASP A 22 -9.30 -6.15 -9.26
N GLU A 23 -8.36 -6.91 -9.82
CA GLU A 23 -8.09 -8.28 -9.37
C GLU A 23 -7.56 -8.30 -7.93
N VAL A 24 -6.70 -7.35 -7.56
CA VAL A 24 -6.19 -7.19 -6.19
C VAL A 24 -7.35 -6.90 -5.22
N HIS A 25 -8.21 -5.94 -5.51
CA HIS A 25 -9.36 -5.61 -4.65
C HIS A 25 -10.35 -6.77 -4.51
N ASN A 26 -10.48 -7.60 -5.55
CA ASN A 26 -11.28 -8.82 -5.47
C ASN A 26 -10.64 -9.92 -4.62
N THR A 27 -9.33 -9.97 -4.56
CA THR A 27 -8.54 -10.99 -3.85
C THR A 27 -8.27 -10.61 -2.40
N PHE A 28 -7.88 -9.34 -2.17
CA PHE A 28 -7.49 -8.81 -0.85
C PHE A 28 -8.71 -8.17 -0.16
N LYS A 29 -9.48 -9.00 0.53
CA LYS A 29 -10.69 -8.53 1.23
C LYS A 29 -10.34 -7.64 2.41
N PRO A 30 -11.21 -6.68 2.77
CA PRO A 30 -11.05 -5.86 3.97
C PRO A 30 -10.87 -6.72 5.22
N LYS A 31 -10.05 -6.24 6.16
CA LYS A 31 -9.80 -6.92 7.44
C LYS A 31 -10.26 -6.07 8.61
N LEU A 32 -10.74 -6.74 9.65
CA LEU A 32 -10.94 -6.13 10.95
C LEU A 32 -9.57 -5.93 11.60
N VAL A 33 -9.28 -4.68 11.97
CA VAL A 33 -8.06 -4.32 12.71
C VAL A 33 -8.44 -3.61 13.99
N ASP A 34 -7.62 -3.82 15.02
CA ASP A 34 -7.80 -3.13 16.28
C ASP A 34 -7.57 -1.62 16.09
N ASP A 35 -8.56 -0.82 16.50
CA ASP A 35 -8.52 0.64 16.37
C ASP A 35 -8.07 1.29 17.68
N LYS A 36 -8.86 1.15 18.72
CA LYS A 36 -8.53 1.70 20.04
C LYS A 36 -9.19 0.95 21.18
N LEU A 37 -8.55 1.00 22.34
CA LEU A 37 -9.16 0.55 23.58
C LEU A 37 -10.26 1.53 24.00
N VAL A 38 -11.47 1.01 24.17
CA VAL A 38 -12.64 1.76 24.63
C VAL A 38 -12.94 1.33 26.05
N THR A 39 -13.02 2.32 26.96
CA THR A 39 -13.42 2.09 28.35
C THR A 39 -14.78 2.72 28.53
N PRO A 40 -15.86 1.93 28.73
CA PRO A 40 -17.18 2.44 29.02
C PRO A 40 -17.16 3.28 30.32
N TYR A 41 -17.84 4.42 30.30
CA TYR A 41 -17.90 5.30 31.46
C TYR A 41 -19.28 5.19 32.13
N VAL A 42 -19.27 4.89 33.43
CA VAL A 42 -20.47 4.88 34.26
C VAL A 42 -20.59 6.19 35.01
N LYS A 43 -21.74 6.85 34.92
CA LYS A 43 -22.04 8.11 35.62
C LYS A 43 -22.17 7.87 37.12
N LYS A 44 -22.22 8.99 37.89
CA LYS A 44 -22.38 8.94 39.37
C LYS A 44 -23.72 8.34 39.81
N ASP A 45 -24.73 8.40 38.94
CA ASP A 45 -26.08 7.81 39.15
C ASP A 45 -26.15 6.31 38.88
N GLY A 46 -25.03 5.72 38.42
CA GLY A 46 -24.94 4.28 38.07
C GLY A 46 -25.33 3.99 36.63
N GLU A 47 -25.73 4.98 35.85
CA GLU A 47 -26.08 4.76 34.44
C GLU A 47 -24.84 4.75 33.51
N LEU A 48 -24.89 3.89 32.49
CA LEU A 48 -23.89 3.89 31.44
C LEU A 48 -23.98 5.17 30.59
N SER A 49 -22.86 5.80 30.32
CA SER A 49 -22.78 6.97 29.45
C SER A 49 -22.55 6.57 28.00
N LYS A 50 -23.29 7.17 27.07
CA LYS A 50 -23.02 7.01 25.61
C LYS A 50 -21.70 7.66 25.15
N ARG A 51 -21.04 8.45 25.99
CA ARG A 51 -19.84 9.18 25.60
C ARG A 51 -18.73 8.23 25.21
N GLY A 52 -18.27 8.36 23.96
CA GLY A 52 -17.16 7.53 23.41
C GLY A 52 -17.59 6.17 22.88
N LEU A 53 -18.84 5.80 23.02
CA LEU A 53 -19.44 4.58 22.49
C LEU A 53 -20.24 4.88 21.21
N THR A 54 -20.25 3.91 20.27
CA THR A 54 -21.25 3.90 19.20
C THR A 54 -22.60 3.42 19.77
N ASP A 55 -23.69 3.63 19.03
CA ASP A 55 -25.01 3.16 19.48
C ASP A 55 -25.04 1.63 19.67
N GLU A 56 -24.38 0.88 18.79
CA GLU A 56 -24.28 -0.57 18.86
C GLU A 56 -23.49 -1.02 20.10
N GLU A 57 -22.33 -0.41 20.35
CA GLU A 57 -21.50 -0.70 21.53
C GLU A 57 -22.24 -0.37 22.82
N TYR A 58 -22.97 0.76 22.85
CA TYR A 58 -23.78 1.15 24.00
C TYR A 58 -24.86 0.11 24.30
N HIS A 59 -25.64 -0.33 23.27
CA HIS A 59 -26.65 -1.37 23.44
C HIS A 59 -26.04 -2.69 23.89
N ASN A 60 -24.91 -3.11 23.31
CA ASN A 60 -24.22 -4.32 23.71
C ASN A 60 -23.76 -4.27 25.19
N CYS A 61 -23.23 -3.14 25.64
CA CYS A 61 -22.86 -2.98 27.05
C CYS A 61 -24.08 -3.07 27.99
N ILE A 62 -25.24 -2.60 27.56
CA ILE A 62 -26.49 -2.72 28.36
C ILE A 62 -26.98 -4.17 28.37
N GLU A 63 -27.04 -4.83 27.22
CA GLU A 63 -27.52 -6.21 27.10
C GLU A 63 -26.63 -7.18 27.88
N THR A 64 -25.33 -7.03 27.77
CA THR A 64 -24.35 -7.89 28.48
C THR A 64 -24.11 -7.48 29.93
N GLN A 65 -24.63 -6.31 30.34
CA GLN A 65 -24.35 -5.68 31.63
C GLN A 65 -22.85 -5.55 31.93
N SER A 66 -22.03 -5.44 30.88
CA SER A 66 -20.58 -5.33 30.97
C SER A 66 -20.12 -3.90 30.71
N VAL A 67 -19.28 -3.41 31.62
CA VAL A 67 -18.57 -2.11 31.51
C VAL A 67 -17.07 -2.31 31.42
N GLU A 68 -16.63 -3.53 31.09
CA GLU A 68 -15.20 -3.81 30.93
C GLU A 68 -14.62 -3.11 29.70
N PRO A 69 -13.35 -2.69 29.76
CA PRO A 69 -12.67 -2.17 28.57
C PRO A 69 -12.60 -3.20 27.45
N PHE A 70 -12.91 -2.78 26.23
CA PHE A 70 -12.81 -3.62 25.07
C PHE A 70 -12.04 -2.95 23.93
N MET A 71 -11.46 -3.75 23.05
CA MET A 71 -10.78 -3.26 21.88
C MET A 71 -11.80 -3.04 20.76
N ARG A 72 -11.97 -1.77 20.34
CA ARG A 72 -12.77 -1.44 19.16
C ARG A 72 -12.03 -1.89 17.92
N GLN A 73 -12.74 -2.57 17.04
CA GLN A 73 -12.24 -2.97 15.74
C GLN A 73 -12.90 -2.13 14.64
N LYS A 74 -12.16 -1.89 13.58
CA LYS A 74 -12.69 -1.27 12.37
C LYS A 74 -12.32 -2.10 11.15
N LEU A 75 -13.23 -2.13 10.20
CA LEU A 75 -12.97 -2.71 8.88
C LEU A 75 -12.07 -1.75 8.11
N VAL A 76 -10.94 -2.24 7.61
CA VAL A 76 -9.98 -1.47 6.84
C VAL A 76 -9.79 -2.14 5.50
N ASP A 77 -9.99 -1.35 4.44
CA ASP A 77 -9.75 -1.78 3.07
C ASP A 77 -8.25 -1.98 2.81
N PHE A 78 -7.96 -2.91 1.92
CA PHE A 78 -6.59 -3.16 1.50
C PHE A 78 -6.05 -1.96 0.71
N ASN A 79 -4.89 -1.46 1.12
CA ASN A 79 -4.20 -0.35 0.47
C ASN A 79 -2.89 -0.82 -0.16
N LEU A 80 -2.85 -0.88 -1.49
CA LEU A 80 -1.68 -1.21 -2.30
C LEU A 80 -0.46 -0.30 -2.06
N GLY A 81 -0.68 0.92 -1.56
CA GLY A 81 0.39 1.83 -1.14
C GLY A 81 1.04 1.48 0.18
N SER A 82 0.39 0.64 1.01
CA SER A 82 0.85 0.29 2.35
C SER A 82 1.71 -0.98 2.36
N ARG A 83 3.03 -0.83 2.41
CA ARG A 83 3.96 -1.97 2.51
C ARG A 83 3.70 -2.84 3.74
N LYS A 84 3.22 -2.25 4.82
CA LYS A 84 2.83 -2.96 6.04
C LYS A 84 1.66 -3.90 5.76
N GLN A 85 0.57 -3.38 5.19
CA GLN A 85 -0.60 -4.21 4.86
C GLN A 85 -0.25 -5.30 3.85
N ILE A 86 0.52 -4.97 2.80
CA ILE A 86 0.98 -5.96 1.83
C ILE A 86 1.69 -7.12 2.55
N GLY A 87 2.61 -6.81 3.47
CA GLY A 87 3.34 -7.83 4.24
C GLY A 87 2.40 -8.71 5.08
N GLU A 88 1.44 -8.12 5.79
CA GLU A 88 0.47 -8.81 6.63
C GLU A 88 -0.42 -9.75 5.80
N TYR A 89 -0.94 -9.29 4.66
CA TYR A 89 -1.76 -10.12 3.78
C TYR A 89 -0.96 -11.26 3.14
N LEU A 90 0.28 -10.99 2.69
CA LEU A 90 1.13 -12.05 2.13
C LEU A 90 1.48 -13.14 3.15
N ILE A 91 1.63 -12.78 4.42
CA ILE A 91 1.83 -13.77 5.51
C ILE A 91 0.59 -14.66 5.63
N ASP A 92 -0.62 -14.11 5.55
CA ASP A 92 -1.85 -14.90 5.59
C ASP A 92 -1.98 -15.84 4.38
N PHE A 93 -1.46 -15.43 3.22
CA PHE A 93 -1.35 -16.29 2.04
C PHE A 93 -0.17 -17.28 2.09
N GLY A 94 0.51 -17.38 3.24
CA GLY A 94 1.54 -18.39 3.49
C GLY A 94 2.98 -17.94 3.27
N TRP A 95 3.21 -16.64 3.04
CA TRP A 95 4.57 -16.12 2.96
C TRP A 95 5.25 -16.14 4.34
N LYS A 96 6.48 -16.64 4.37
CA LYS A 96 7.34 -16.60 5.57
C LYS A 96 8.46 -15.57 5.36
N PRO A 97 8.34 -14.36 5.92
CA PRO A 97 9.34 -13.32 5.75
C PRO A 97 10.66 -13.69 6.43
N VAL A 98 11.76 -13.41 5.74
CA VAL A 98 13.13 -13.65 6.24
C VAL A 98 13.80 -12.35 6.66
N LYS A 99 13.37 -11.21 6.08
CA LYS A 99 13.95 -9.90 6.34
C LYS A 99 12.92 -8.97 6.96
N PHE A 100 13.36 -8.26 7.99
CA PHE A 100 12.53 -7.31 8.72
C PHE A 100 13.18 -5.93 8.77
N THR A 101 12.36 -4.91 8.88
CA THR A 101 12.80 -3.54 9.18
C THR A 101 13.26 -3.44 10.64
N PRO A 102 13.99 -2.39 11.05
CA PRO A 102 14.32 -2.15 12.47
C PRO A 102 13.08 -2.07 13.38
N THR A 103 11.91 -1.77 12.82
CA THR A 103 10.61 -1.73 13.52
C THR A 103 9.88 -3.07 13.54
N GLY A 104 10.52 -4.17 13.08
CA GLY A 104 9.95 -5.52 13.11
C GLY A 104 8.94 -5.82 12.00
N GLN A 105 8.77 -4.94 11.00
CA GLN A 105 7.88 -5.19 9.87
C GLN A 105 8.60 -5.95 8.76
N PRO A 106 7.92 -6.88 8.06
CA PRO A 106 8.52 -7.60 6.95
C PRO A 106 8.89 -6.64 5.81
N ILE A 107 10.06 -6.86 5.21
CA ILE A 107 10.50 -6.05 4.07
C ILE A 107 9.85 -6.60 2.81
N VAL A 108 9.01 -5.76 2.20
CA VAL A 108 8.36 -6.02 0.91
C VAL A 108 9.02 -5.18 -0.16
N ASP A 109 9.96 -5.75 -0.87
CA ASP A 109 10.65 -5.15 -2.01
C ASP A 109 10.49 -6.01 -3.27
N GLU A 110 10.90 -5.48 -4.43
CA GLU A 110 10.83 -6.19 -5.71
C GLU A 110 11.59 -7.52 -5.66
N GLY A 111 12.75 -7.53 -4.99
CA GLY A 111 13.58 -8.74 -4.85
C GLY A 111 12.91 -9.81 -3.97
N THR A 112 12.16 -9.40 -2.97
CA THR A 112 11.37 -10.30 -2.12
C THR A 112 10.17 -10.86 -2.88
N LEU A 113 9.41 -10.00 -3.57
CA LEU A 113 8.25 -10.42 -4.36
C LEU A 113 8.62 -11.42 -5.46
N LYS A 114 9.74 -11.20 -6.16
CA LYS A 114 10.27 -12.16 -7.16
C LYS A 114 10.55 -13.55 -6.58
N LYS A 115 10.98 -13.64 -5.33
CA LYS A 115 11.26 -14.93 -4.68
C LYS A 115 10.01 -15.71 -4.30
N ILE A 116 8.88 -15.04 -4.20
CA ILE A 116 7.59 -15.59 -3.78
C ILE A 116 6.55 -15.54 -4.91
N GLU A 117 6.95 -15.42 -6.16
CA GLU A 117 6.05 -15.43 -7.33
C GLU A 117 5.22 -16.71 -7.48
N HIS A 118 5.59 -17.78 -6.76
CA HIS A 118 4.76 -18.99 -6.65
C HIS A 118 3.46 -18.74 -5.86
N ILE A 119 3.40 -17.66 -5.08
CA ILE A 119 2.17 -17.18 -4.43
C ILE A 119 1.49 -16.22 -5.42
N ARG A 120 0.30 -16.61 -5.91
CA ARG A 120 -0.44 -15.82 -6.92
C ARG A 120 -0.65 -14.37 -6.50
N GLU A 121 -0.98 -14.15 -5.24
CA GLU A 121 -1.25 -12.84 -4.65
C GLU A 121 0.01 -11.97 -4.63
N ALA A 122 1.17 -12.55 -4.39
CA ALA A 122 2.45 -11.84 -4.45
C ALA A 122 2.79 -11.40 -5.88
N LYS A 123 2.45 -12.23 -6.88
CA LYS A 123 2.63 -11.87 -8.28
C LYS A 123 1.74 -10.69 -8.68
N LEU A 124 0.46 -10.67 -8.27
CA LEU A 124 -0.44 -9.55 -8.54
C LEU A 124 0.12 -8.22 -7.99
N ILE A 125 0.65 -8.24 -6.76
CA ILE A 125 1.27 -7.05 -6.16
C ILE A 125 2.55 -6.66 -6.92
N ALA A 126 3.36 -7.63 -7.33
CA ALA A 126 4.59 -7.36 -8.11
C ALA A 126 4.26 -6.71 -9.46
N ASP A 127 3.25 -7.21 -10.17
CA ASP A 127 2.79 -6.68 -11.45
C ASP A 127 2.24 -5.24 -11.29
N PHE A 128 1.40 -5.00 -10.28
CA PHE A 128 0.91 -3.65 -9.97
C PHE A 128 2.04 -2.65 -9.73
N LEU A 129 3.02 -3.00 -8.88
CA LEU A 129 4.16 -2.15 -8.57
C LEU A 129 5.08 -1.92 -9.77
N LEU A 130 5.21 -2.92 -10.64
CA LEU A 130 5.94 -2.79 -11.90
C LEU A 130 5.26 -1.78 -12.82
N TYR A 131 3.94 -1.90 -13.03
CA TYR A 131 3.18 -0.94 -13.85
C TYR A 131 3.25 0.47 -13.26
N GLN A 132 3.05 0.63 -11.96
CA GLN A 132 3.17 1.92 -11.28
C GLN A 132 4.54 2.57 -11.52
N LYS A 133 5.62 1.80 -11.39
CA LYS A 133 6.99 2.28 -11.67
C LYS A 133 7.18 2.70 -13.12
N ARG A 134 6.68 1.90 -14.08
CA ARG A 134 6.78 2.19 -15.51
C ARG A 134 5.95 3.40 -15.92
N ILE A 135 4.74 3.53 -15.40
CA ILE A 135 3.88 4.70 -15.61
C ILE A 135 4.58 5.97 -15.12
N ALA A 136 5.10 5.97 -13.89
CA ALA A 136 5.84 7.11 -13.33
C ALA A 136 7.06 7.47 -14.19
N GLN A 137 7.79 6.47 -14.70
CA GLN A 137 8.94 6.68 -15.56
C GLN A 137 8.56 7.33 -16.88
N VAL A 138 7.57 6.79 -17.59
CA VAL A 138 7.11 7.33 -18.89
C VAL A 138 6.51 8.72 -18.70
N THR A 139 5.70 8.93 -17.67
CA THR A 139 5.13 10.23 -17.33
C THR A 139 6.24 11.27 -17.12
N SER A 140 7.27 10.95 -16.33
CA SER A 140 8.38 11.86 -16.09
C SER A 140 9.16 12.23 -17.36
N TRP A 141 9.21 11.34 -18.36
CA TRP A 141 9.81 11.66 -19.66
C TRP A 141 8.95 12.61 -20.49
N ILE A 142 7.63 12.43 -20.42
CA ILE A 142 6.67 13.30 -21.13
C ILE A 142 6.67 14.70 -20.49
N ASP A 143 6.69 14.80 -19.17
CA ASP A 143 6.68 16.07 -18.43
C ASP A 143 7.93 16.93 -18.70
N GLU A 144 9.09 16.29 -18.91
CA GLU A 144 10.36 16.97 -19.23
C GLU A 144 10.61 17.16 -20.74
N LEU A 145 9.58 16.93 -21.56
CA LEU A 145 9.68 17.09 -23.01
C LEU A 145 9.76 18.56 -23.40
N LYS A 146 10.78 18.92 -24.17
CA LYS A 146 10.96 20.25 -24.76
C LYS A 146 11.09 20.12 -26.29
N GLY A 147 10.03 20.48 -26.99
CA GLY A 147 9.91 20.20 -28.42
C GLY A 147 9.83 18.68 -28.66
N ASP A 148 10.80 18.14 -29.39
CA ASP A 148 10.94 16.71 -29.72
C ASP A 148 11.98 15.96 -28.86
N ARG A 149 12.53 16.61 -27.82
CA ARG A 149 13.64 16.11 -27.01
C ARG A 149 13.34 16.13 -25.53
N VAL A 150 13.79 15.08 -24.84
CA VAL A 150 13.83 15.02 -23.38
C VAL A 150 15.21 15.45 -22.89
N HIS A 151 15.24 16.40 -21.97
CA HIS A 151 16.47 16.96 -21.42
C HIS A 151 16.63 16.49 -19.97
N GLY A 152 17.49 15.49 -19.76
CA GLY A 152 17.84 15.01 -18.42
C GLY A 152 19.17 15.62 -17.92
N SER A 153 19.33 15.66 -16.62
CA SER A 153 20.56 16.04 -15.96
C SER A 153 21.36 14.81 -15.56
N VAL A 154 22.68 14.85 -15.75
CA VAL A 154 23.62 13.82 -15.30
C VAL A 154 24.45 14.38 -14.17
N ILE A 155 24.50 13.71 -13.04
CA ILE A 155 25.34 14.06 -11.90
C ILE A 155 26.54 13.10 -11.89
N PRO A 156 27.76 13.57 -12.21
CA PRO A 156 28.98 12.77 -12.05
C PRO A 156 29.15 12.42 -10.57
N ASN A 157 29.58 11.18 -10.28
CA ASN A 157 29.75 10.71 -8.90
C ASN A 157 28.49 10.85 -8.01
N GLY A 158 27.30 10.69 -8.58
CA GLY A 158 26.04 10.84 -7.88
C GLY A 158 25.71 9.73 -6.88
N THR A 159 26.52 8.68 -6.83
CA THR A 159 26.40 7.57 -5.86
C THR A 159 27.66 7.44 -5.02
N ILE A 160 27.53 6.78 -3.85
CA ILE A 160 28.69 6.45 -2.97
C ILE A 160 29.73 5.60 -3.70
N THR A 161 29.30 4.81 -4.70
CA THR A 161 30.17 3.96 -5.53
C THR A 161 30.83 4.69 -6.70
N GLY A 162 30.68 6.03 -6.82
CA GLY A 162 31.27 6.83 -7.89
C GLY A 162 30.56 6.72 -9.24
N ARG A 163 29.35 6.12 -9.30
CA ARG A 163 28.57 6.03 -10.54
C ARG A 163 27.86 7.36 -10.82
N MET A 164 27.66 7.65 -12.11
CA MET A 164 26.77 8.73 -12.54
C MET A 164 25.32 8.41 -12.19
N THR A 165 24.55 9.43 -11.85
CA THR A 165 23.10 9.35 -11.70
C THR A 165 22.40 10.27 -12.67
N HIS A 166 21.25 9.85 -13.16
CA HIS A 166 20.36 10.63 -14.00
C HIS A 166 19.21 11.19 -13.18
N ARG A 167 18.81 12.44 -13.44
CA ARG A 167 17.60 13.03 -12.86
C ARG A 167 16.95 14.00 -13.83
N ASN A 168 15.66 14.21 -13.64
CA ASN A 168 14.83 15.16 -14.36
C ASN A 168 14.91 15.01 -15.89
N PRO A 169 14.50 13.86 -16.43
CA PRO A 169 14.02 12.64 -15.79
C PRO A 169 15.14 11.61 -15.56
N ASN A 170 14.80 10.52 -14.80
CA ASN A 170 15.69 9.36 -14.75
C ASN A 170 15.59 8.59 -16.06
N MET A 171 16.72 8.51 -16.79
CA MET A 171 16.80 7.81 -18.10
C MET A 171 17.48 6.43 -17.99
N ALA A 172 17.83 5.97 -16.79
CA ALA A 172 18.48 4.67 -16.54
C ALA A 172 17.49 3.59 -16.18
#